data_67eaca4700086024c0f9ddc94caf7aa7
#
_entry.id   67eaca4700086024c0f9ddc94caf7aa7
#
_cell.length_a   1.000
_cell.length_b   1.000
_cell.length_c   1.000
_cell.angle_alpha   90.00
_cell.angle_beta   90.00
_cell.angle_gamma   90.00
#
_symmetry.space_group_name_H-M   'P 1'
#
loop_
_entity.id
_entity.type
_entity.pdbx_description
1 polymer ?
#
loop_
_entity_poly.entity_id
_entity_poly.type
_entity_poly.pdbx_seq_one_letter_code
_entity_poly.pdbx_strand_id
1 'polypeptide(L)'
;AVMGAGMPTDGSMVYLSPAPLYHAAPIGWSSTVHRLGGTVVMMEKFEPETALAAIEKYRVTDSQWVPTHFVRMLKLDEAERTRYDLSSHRRALHAAAPCPVPIKQAMIEWWGDIVNEYYAGSEGIGMTLVRSAEWLERPGTVGKAIFGTIHVCGPDGQELPAGQDGLIYFENAILPTYHNDPDKTAEAMHPKGWMTIGDIGHVDEEGYLFLTDRKSHMIISGGVNIYPQEVENLLVSHDKVMDAAVIGAPDADLGERVVAVVQPVDMAEVATDGGAAFEQELRDYLAPQLARIKMPRQFDFRPELPREANGKLYKRELRDEFAAKAREEV
;
A
#
# COMPACT_ATOMS: atom_id res chain seq x y z
N ALA A 1 7.98 -2.54 -22.17
CA ALA A 1 8.63 -1.33 -22.69
C ALA A 1 8.60 -0.17 -21.67
N VAL A 2 7.46 0.06 -21.00
CA VAL A 2 7.31 1.17 -20.03
C VAL A 2 8.21 1.01 -18.81
N MET A 3 8.29 -0.18 -18.22
CA MET A 3 9.07 -0.46 -17.01
C MET A 3 10.58 -0.22 -17.16
N GLY A 4 11.13 -0.32 -18.37
CA GLY A 4 12.57 -0.11 -18.63
C GLY A 4 12.93 1.28 -19.16
N ALA A 5 11.95 2.18 -19.33
CA ALA A 5 12.20 3.51 -19.89
C ALA A 5 13.13 4.33 -18.97
N GLY A 6 14.23 4.83 -19.54
CA GLY A 6 15.24 5.61 -18.81
C GLY A 6 16.16 4.79 -17.89
N MET A 7 16.13 3.47 -17.96
CA MET A 7 17.09 2.61 -17.25
C MET A 7 18.38 2.41 -18.07
N PRO A 8 19.54 2.24 -17.38
CA PRO A 8 20.79 1.90 -18.06
C PRO A 8 20.69 0.58 -18.84
N THR A 9 21.32 0.53 -20.00
CA THR A 9 21.38 -0.66 -20.88
C THR A 9 22.80 -1.20 -21.06
N ASP A 10 23.73 -0.71 -20.25
CA ASP A 10 25.17 -1.01 -20.30
C ASP A 10 25.60 -2.13 -19.34
N GLY A 11 24.64 -2.79 -18.69
CA GLY A 11 24.89 -3.84 -17.72
C GLY A 11 25.31 -3.35 -16.33
N SER A 12 25.37 -2.04 -16.11
CA SER A 12 25.83 -1.46 -14.81
C SER A 12 24.80 -1.55 -13.69
N MET A 13 23.56 -1.93 -14.00
CA MET A 13 22.46 -2.00 -13.04
C MET A 13 22.60 -3.25 -12.15
N VAL A 14 22.58 -3.04 -10.82
CA VAL A 14 22.43 -4.08 -9.81
C VAL A 14 21.14 -3.85 -9.07
N TYR A 15 20.18 -4.73 -9.27
CA TYR A 15 18.82 -4.59 -8.75
C TYR A 15 18.56 -5.56 -7.60
N LEU A 16 18.08 -5.03 -6.47
CA LEU A 16 17.63 -5.81 -5.32
C LEU A 16 16.12 -6.08 -5.40
N SER A 17 15.74 -7.35 -5.36
CA SER A 17 14.36 -7.84 -5.27
C SER A 17 14.09 -8.45 -3.91
N PRO A 18 13.51 -7.72 -2.94
CA PRO A 18 13.22 -8.23 -1.59
C PRO A 18 11.89 -9.00 -1.51
N ALA A 19 11.08 -8.99 -2.56
CA ALA A 19 9.78 -9.65 -2.59
C ALA A 19 9.77 -10.87 -3.54
N PRO A 20 8.88 -11.86 -3.30
CA PRO A 20 8.83 -13.11 -4.06
C PRO A 20 8.50 -12.91 -5.54
N LEU A 21 9.15 -13.68 -6.41
CA LEU A 21 9.00 -13.60 -7.87
C LEU A 21 7.68 -14.13 -8.42
N TYR A 22 6.82 -14.75 -7.64
CA TYR A 22 5.49 -15.17 -8.12
C TYR A 22 4.50 -13.99 -8.21
N HIS A 23 4.88 -12.80 -7.75
CA HIS A 23 4.11 -11.58 -7.95
C HIS A 23 4.52 -10.84 -9.22
N ALA A 24 3.53 -10.15 -9.82
CA ALA A 24 3.71 -9.46 -11.10
C ALA A 24 4.81 -8.40 -11.08
N ALA A 25 4.91 -7.60 -10.01
CA ALA A 25 5.91 -6.54 -9.94
C ALA A 25 7.34 -7.08 -9.76
N PRO A 26 7.66 -7.94 -8.76
CA PRO A 26 9.01 -8.50 -8.62
C PRO A 26 9.50 -9.24 -9.86
N ILE A 27 8.69 -10.10 -10.48
CA ILE A 27 9.10 -10.81 -11.69
C ILE A 27 9.23 -9.87 -12.89
N GLY A 28 8.34 -8.89 -13.03
CA GLY A 28 8.36 -7.91 -14.11
C GLY A 28 9.62 -7.05 -14.07
N TRP A 29 9.98 -6.52 -12.90
CA TRP A 29 11.20 -5.74 -12.72
C TRP A 29 12.45 -6.59 -12.90
N SER A 30 12.55 -7.77 -12.28
CA SER A 30 13.70 -8.68 -12.43
C SER A 30 13.92 -9.09 -13.90
N SER A 31 12.84 -9.43 -14.61
CA SER A 31 12.92 -9.75 -16.05
C SER A 31 13.35 -8.56 -16.90
N THR A 32 12.88 -7.35 -16.55
CA THR A 32 13.29 -6.12 -17.24
C THR A 32 14.78 -5.84 -17.04
N VAL A 33 15.28 -5.98 -15.81
CA VAL A 33 16.70 -5.80 -15.48
C VAL A 33 17.57 -6.78 -16.26
N HIS A 34 17.21 -8.06 -16.30
CA HIS A 34 17.94 -9.06 -17.10
C HIS A 34 17.92 -8.74 -18.61
N ARG A 35 16.79 -8.28 -19.16
CA ARG A 35 16.70 -7.86 -20.56
C ARG A 35 17.60 -6.68 -20.90
N LEU A 36 17.89 -5.82 -19.91
CA LEU A 36 18.78 -4.67 -20.06
C LEU A 36 20.26 -5.02 -19.74
N GLY A 37 20.56 -6.29 -19.45
CA GLY A 37 21.92 -6.78 -19.16
C GLY A 37 22.37 -6.58 -17.72
N GLY A 38 21.48 -6.14 -16.81
CA GLY A 38 21.79 -5.92 -15.42
C GLY A 38 21.79 -7.21 -14.57
N THR A 39 22.24 -7.07 -13.33
CA THR A 39 22.29 -8.14 -12.31
C THR A 39 21.10 -8.04 -11.38
N VAL A 40 20.50 -9.18 -11.02
CA VAL A 40 19.42 -9.26 -10.02
C VAL A 40 19.94 -9.96 -8.77
N VAL A 41 19.82 -9.28 -7.63
CA VAL A 41 20.04 -9.82 -6.30
C VAL A 41 18.68 -10.14 -5.70
N MET A 42 18.40 -11.41 -5.43
CA MET A 42 17.13 -11.85 -4.87
C MET A 42 17.28 -12.20 -3.39
N MET A 43 16.36 -11.72 -2.56
CA MET A 43 16.23 -12.16 -1.18
C MET A 43 15.24 -13.32 -1.11
N GLU A 44 15.54 -14.35 -0.34
CA GLU A 44 14.62 -15.46 -0.08
C GLU A 44 13.45 -14.98 0.78
N LYS A 45 13.75 -14.14 1.79
CA LYS A 45 12.79 -13.50 2.69
C LYS A 45 13.28 -12.09 3.00
N PHE A 46 12.35 -11.14 3.09
CA PHE A 46 12.68 -9.79 3.51
C PHE A 46 12.99 -9.77 5.02
N GLU A 47 14.19 -9.32 5.35
CA GLU A 47 14.60 -8.92 6.69
C GLU A 47 15.32 -7.56 6.57
N PRO A 48 14.96 -6.55 7.40
CA PRO A 48 15.43 -5.17 7.21
C PRO A 48 16.96 -5.03 7.14
N GLU A 49 17.69 -5.57 8.14
CA GLU A 49 19.14 -5.50 8.18
C GLU A 49 19.80 -6.25 7.02
N THR A 50 19.25 -7.43 6.66
CA THR A 50 19.77 -8.21 5.52
C THR A 50 19.61 -7.45 4.21
N ALA A 51 18.52 -6.68 4.06
CA ALA A 51 18.30 -5.85 2.88
C ALA A 51 19.31 -4.70 2.80
N LEU A 52 19.57 -4.01 3.91
CA LEU A 52 20.56 -2.94 3.98
C LEU A 52 21.98 -3.48 3.72
N ALA A 53 22.34 -4.61 4.34
CA ALA A 53 23.62 -5.29 4.11
C ALA A 53 23.77 -5.74 2.64
N ALA A 54 22.70 -6.17 1.98
CA ALA A 54 22.73 -6.54 0.57
C ALA A 54 22.99 -5.32 -0.33
N ILE A 55 22.41 -4.15 -0.01
CA ILE A 55 22.67 -2.90 -0.76
C ILE A 55 24.17 -2.58 -0.72
N GLU A 56 24.78 -2.59 0.45
CA GLU A 56 26.22 -2.36 0.60
C GLU A 56 27.05 -3.42 -0.11
N LYS A 57 26.83 -4.70 0.23
CA LYS A 57 27.64 -5.84 -0.23
C LYS A 57 27.68 -5.97 -1.75
N TYR A 58 26.53 -5.82 -2.39
CA TYR A 58 26.40 -6.02 -3.83
C TYR A 58 26.45 -4.71 -4.62
N ARG A 59 26.65 -3.57 -3.94
CA ARG A 59 26.64 -2.24 -4.56
C ARG A 59 25.37 -2.02 -5.36
N VAL A 60 24.22 -2.34 -4.74
CA VAL A 60 22.89 -2.22 -5.36
C VAL A 60 22.65 -0.80 -5.85
N THR A 61 22.21 -0.68 -7.08
CA THR A 61 21.90 0.61 -7.71
C THR A 61 20.41 0.90 -7.75
N ASP A 62 19.59 -0.13 -7.84
CA ASP A 62 18.14 -0.05 -8.03
C ASP A 62 17.43 -1.10 -7.16
N SER A 63 16.22 -0.80 -6.74
CA SER A 63 15.46 -1.73 -5.90
C SER A 63 13.95 -1.49 -6.01
N GLN A 64 13.16 -2.48 -5.58
CA GLN A 64 11.72 -2.33 -5.44
C GLN A 64 11.27 -2.74 -4.04
N TRP A 65 10.32 -1.99 -3.48
CA TRP A 65 9.84 -2.12 -2.11
C TRP A 65 8.33 -2.11 -2.03
N VAL A 66 7.81 -2.53 -0.89
CA VAL A 66 6.44 -2.29 -0.46
C VAL A 66 6.44 -1.48 0.83
N PRO A 67 5.40 -0.72 1.15
CA PRO A 67 5.37 0.18 2.32
C PRO A 67 5.69 -0.51 3.65
N THR A 68 5.27 -1.77 3.83
CA THR A 68 5.61 -2.55 5.03
C THR A 68 7.11 -2.80 5.19
N HIS A 69 7.88 -2.87 4.10
CA HIS A 69 9.35 -2.93 4.18
C HIS A 69 9.91 -1.63 4.75
N PHE A 70 9.40 -0.50 4.33
CA PHE A 70 9.79 0.82 4.84
C PHE A 70 9.49 0.96 6.33
N VAL A 71 8.27 0.60 6.75
CA VAL A 71 7.89 0.59 8.17
C VAL A 71 8.88 -0.23 8.99
N ARG A 72 9.16 -1.47 8.57
CA ARG A 72 10.07 -2.36 9.30
C ARG A 72 11.50 -1.84 9.33
N MET A 73 12.00 -1.21 8.27
CA MET A 73 13.32 -0.59 8.24
C MET A 73 13.39 0.65 9.16
N LEU A 74 12.34 1.49 9.17
CA LEU A 74 12.28 2.67 10.04
C LEU A 74 12.13 2.32 11.53
N LYS A 75 11.64 1.13 11.86
CA LYS A 75 11.56 0.62 13.25
C LYS A 75 12.89 0.02 13.76
N LEU A 76 13.91 -0.14 12.91
CA LEU A 76 15.26 -0.45 13.38
C LEU A 76 15.82 0.72 14.19
N ASP A 77 16.67 0.42 15.16
CA ASP A 77 17.45 1.44 15.88
C ASP A 77 18.28 2.26 14.90
N GLU A 78 18.49 3.54 15.21
CA GLU A 78 19.24 4.46 14.35
C GLU A 78 20.67 3.96 14.08
N ALA A 79 21.33 3.38 15.08
CA ALA A 79 22.66 2.80 14.93
C ALA A 79 22.69 1.66 13.90
N GLU A 80 21.64 0.83 13.86
CA GLU A 80 21.51 -0.25 12.86
C GLU A 80 21.21 0.31 11.46
N ARG A 81 20.34 1.32 11.35
CA ARG A 81 19.99 1.94 10.07
C ARG A 81 21.17 2.63 9.39
N THR A 82 22.02 3.28 10.16
CA THR A 82 23.08 4.16 9.65
C THR A 82 24.43 3.46 9.45
N ARG A 83 24.55 2.19 9.81
CA ARG A 83 25.85 1.48 9.74
C ARG A 83 26.23 1.01 8.34
N TYR A 84 25.29 0.98 7.39
CA TYR A 84 25.52 0.44 6.03
C TYR A 84 25.83 1.56 5.03
N ASP A 85 26.77 1.31 4.11
CA ASP A 85 27.04 2.19 2.97
C ASP A 85 25.98 2.01 1.87
N LEU A 86 25.02 2.93 1.79
CA LEU A 86 23.96 2.95 0.80
C LEU A 86 24.29 3.83 -0.42
N SER A 87 25.52 4.35 -0.54
CA SER A 87 25.90 5.36 -1.55
C SER A 87 25.77 4.88 -3.02
N SER A 88 25.74 3.57 -3.24
CA SER A 88 25.50 2.99 -4.58
C SER A 88 24.06 3.04 -5.02
N HIS A 89 23.11 3.16 -4.07
CA HIS A 89 21.68 3.07 -4.29
C HIS A 89 21.14 4.37 -4.91
N ARG A 90 20.66 4.32 -6.15
CA ARG A 90 20.28 5.48 -6.95
C ARG A 90 18.79 5.54 -7.27
N ARG A 91 18.05 4.43 -7.08
CA ARG A 91 16.61 4.35 -7.33
C ARG A 91 15.97 3.31 -6.45
N ALA A 92 15.03 3.75 -5.62
CA ALA A 92 14.17 2.91 -4.81
C ALA A 92 12.72 3.10 -5.28
N LEU A 93 12.15 2.09 -5.94
CA LEU A 93 10.74 2.12 -6.34
C LEU A 93 9.90 1.46 -5.27
N HIS A 94 8.74 2.04 -4.94
CA HIS A 94 7.76 1.34 -4.12
C HIS A 94 6.38 1.36 -4.75
N ALA A 95 5.57 0.37 -4.41
CA ALA A 95 4.21 0.19 -4.90
C ALA A 95 3.44 -0.86 -4.09
N ALA A 96 2.35 -1.38 -4.64
CA ALA A 96 1.52 -2.50 -4.18
C ALA A 96 0.56 -2.18 -3.03
N ALA A 97 0.81 -1.18 -2.21
CA ALA A 97 -0.08 -0.70 -1.15
C ALA A 97 0.09 0.80 -0.96
N PRO A 98 -0.90 1.50 -0.38
CA PRO A 98 -0.74 2.88 0.04
C PRO A 98 0.41 3.02 1.05
N CYS A 99 1.24 4.06 0.87
CA CYS A 99 2.33 4.37 1.79
C CYS A 99 1.92 5.55 2.67
N PRO A 100 1.87 5.39 4.01
CA PRO A 100 1.56 6.51 4.90
C PRO A 100 2.52 7.68 4.66
N VAL A 101 1.97 8.90 4.63
CA VAL A 101 2.75 10.12 4.36
C VAL A 101 3.97 10.26 5.27
N PRO A 102 3.87 10.08 6.61
CA PRO A 102 5.05 10.16 7.50
C PRO A 102 6.11 9.11 7.18
N ILE A 103 5.71 7.90 6.80
CA ILE A 103 6.64 6.80 6.48
C ILE A 103 7.42 7.13 5.20
N LYS A 104 6.74 7.56 4.14
CA LYS A 104 7.42 7.91 2.89
C LYS A 104 8.32 9.15 3.06
N GLN A 105 7.86 10.14 3.82
CA GLN A 105 8.65 11.31 4.14
C GLN A 105 9.94 10.93 4.89
N ALA A 106 9.86 10.10 5.94
CA ALA A 106 11.02 9.61 6.68
C ALA A 106 11.98 8.80 5.79
N MET A 107 11.47 8.02 4.85
CA MET A 107 12.32 7.30 3.89
C MET A 107 13.03 8.26 2.92
N ILE A 108 12.37 9.31 2.45
CA ILE A 108 13.01 10.34 1.60
C ILE A 108 14.08 11.11 2.40
N GLU A 109 13.81 11.43 3.67
CA GLU A 109 14.79 12.08 4.55
C GLU A 109 16.03 11.20 4.76
N TRP A 110 15.85 9.89 4.88
CA TRP A 110 16.95 8.93 5.08
C TRP A 110 17.70 8.57 3.79
N TRP A 111 16.97 8.22 2.72
CA TRP A 111 17.56 7.72 1.47
C TRP A 111 17.78 8.79 0.40
N GLY A 112 17.19 9.98 0.58
CA GLY A 112 17.26 11.07 -0.38
C GLY A 112 16.24 10.96 -1.51
N ASP A 113 16.47 11.75 -2.56
CA ASP A 113 15.59 11.89 -3.74
C ASP A 113 15.64 10.66 -4.68
N ILE A 114 15.65 9.47 -4.11
CA ILE A 114 15.63 8.21 -4.87
C ILE A 114 14.37 7.39 -4.64
N VAL A 115 13.53 7.76 -3.66
CA VAL A 115 12.33 7.02 -3.24
C VAL A 115 11.14 7.42 -4.11
N ASN A 116 10.95 6.70 -5.21
CA ASN A 116 9.89 6.98 -6.16
C ASN A 116 8.73 5.99 -5.99
N GLU A 117 7.53 6.41 -6.37
CA GLU A 117 6.34 5.57 -6.27
C GLU A 117 5.67 5.40 -7.63
N TYR A 118 5.16 4.21 -7.87
CA TYR A 118 4.24 3.97 -8.96
C TYR A 118 2.98 3.24 -8.47
N TYR A 119 1.86 3.51 -9.14
CA TYR A 119 0.62 2.77 -8.95
C TYR A 119 0.27 2.06 -10.25
N ALA A 120 0.00 0.77 -10.16
CA ALA A 120 -0.45 -0.08 -11.26
C ALA A 120 -1.11 -1.34 -10.73
N GLY A 121 -2.03 -1.91 -11.48
CA GLY A 121 -2.59 -3.24 -11.24
C GLY A 121 -1.87 -4.32 -12.04
N SER A 122 -1.95 -5.57 -11.58
CA SER A 122 -1.45 -6.74 -12.32
C SER A 122 -2.14 -6.93 -13.66
N GLU A 123 -3.33 -6.37 -13.80
CA GLU A 123 -4.14 -6.33 -15.04
C GLU A 123 -3.49 -5.49 -16.14
N GLY A 124 -2.56 -4.59 -15.80
CA GLY A 124 -1.84 -3.76 -16.78
C GLY A 124 -2.71 -2.73 -17.49
N ILE A 125 -3.80 -2.29 -16.88
CA ILE A 125 -4.76 -1.34 -17.48
C ILE A 125 -4.22 0.10 -17.53
N GLY A 126 -3.31 0.46 -16.63
CA GLY A 126 -2.71 1.79 -16.53
C GLY A 126 -1.59 1.82 -15.50
N MET A 127 -0.83 2.92 -15.49
CA MET A 127 0.27 3.14 -14.57
C MET A 127 0.47 4.62 -14.31
N THR A 128 0.66 4.98 -13.03
CA THR A 128 1.15 6.31 -12.63
C THR A 128 2.57 6.24 -12.10
N LEU A 129 3.23 7.38 -12.01
CA LEU A 129 4.56 7.51 -11.42
C LEU A 129 4.68 8.88 -10.75
N VAL A 130 5.33 8.92 -9.59
CA VAL A 130 5.75 10.15 -8.92
C VAL A 130 7.19 10.01 -8.42
N ARG A 131 8.00 11.05 -8.62
CA ARG A 131 9.35 11.15 -8.07
C ARG A 131 9.30 11.81 -6.70
N SER A 132 10.34 11.59 -5.88
CA SER A 132 10.42 12.15 -4.53
C SER A 132 10.20 13.68 -4.50
N ALA A 133 10.84 14.44 -5.40
CA ALA A 133 10.69 15.90 -5.44
C ALA A 133 9.24 16.34 -5.70
N GLU A 134 8.56 15.71 -6.67
CA GLU A 134 7.15 15.99 -6.97
C GLU A 134 6.23 15.56 -5.81
N TRP A 135 6.58 14.43 -5.16
CA TRP A 135 5.81 13.92 -4.03
C TRP A 135 5.90 14.83 -2.81
N LEU A 136 7.07 15.44 -2.53
CA LEU A 136 7.24 16.38 -1.43
C LEU A 136 6.39 17.65 -1.59
N GLU A 137 6.09 18.05 -2.82
CA GLU A 137 5.16 19.15 -3.11
C GLU A 137 3.69 18.72 -2.95
N ARG A 138 3.39 17.43 -3.09
CA ARG A 138 2.04 16.83 -3.07
C ARG A 138 2.02 15.52 -2.27
N PRO A 139 2.20 15.60 -0.94
CA PRO A 139 2.25 14.39 -0.11
C PRO A 139 0.98 13.55 -0.23
N GLY A 140 1.13 12.23 -0.38
CA GLY A 140 0.03 11.29 -0.52
C GLY A 140 -0.38 10.95 -1.96
N THR A 141 0.13 11.68 -2.96
CA THR A 141 -0.13 11.33 -4.37
C THR A 141 0.63 10.07 -4.78
N VAL A 142 0.03 9.31 -5.69
CA VAL A 142 0.69 8.20 -6.42
C VAL A 142 1.13 8.63 -7.83
N GLY A 143 1.06 9.94 -8.12
CA GLY A 143 1.60 10.55 -9.33
C GLY A 143 0.62 10.71 -10.48
N LYS A 144 1.17 11.05 -11.65
CA LYS A 144 0.42 11.21 -12.90
C LYS A 144 0.50 9.96 -13.74
N ALA A 145 -0.51 9.76 -14.60
CA ALA A 145 -0.50 8.66 -15.56
C ALA A 145 0.69 8.78 -16.53
N ILE A 146 1.48 7.72 -16.60
CA ILE A 146 2.54 7.52 -17.61
C ILE A 146 2.12 6.49 -18.66
N PHE A 147 1.04 5.77 -18.39
CA PHE A 147 0.42 4.80 -19.28
C PHE A 147 -1.09 4.73 -19.01
N GLY A 148 -1.91 4.84 -20.06
CA GLY A 148 -3.36 4.97 -19.96
C GLY A 148 -3.82 6.38 -19.56
N THR A 149 -5.12 6.65 -19.65
CA THR A 149 -5.77 7.89 -19.20
C THR A 149 -6.62 7.57 -17.98
N ILE A 150 -6.54 8.39 -16.94
CA ILE A 150 -7.31 8.22 -15.71
C ILE A 150 -8.66 8.92 -15.85
N HIS A 151 -9.72 8.21 -15.44
CA HIS A 151 -11.06 8.74 -15.25
C HIS A 151 -11.54 8.39 -13.85
N VAL A 152 -12.16 9.34 -13.16
CA VAL A 152 -12.74 9.13 -11.82
C VAL A 152 -14.24 9.32 -11.93
N CYS A 153 -15.01 8.27 -11.58
CA CYS A 153 -16.45 8.24 -11.78
C CYS A 153 -17.23 8.07 -10.48
N GLY A 154 -18.35 8.75 -10.39
CA GLY A 154 -19.34 8.58 -9.34
C GLY A 154 -20.13 7.26 -9.45
N PRO A 155 -21.03 7.00 -8.49
CA PRO A 155 -21.86 5.79 -8.48
C PRO A 155 -22.79 5.68 -9.71
N ASP A 156 -23.11 6.79 -10.36
CA ASP A 156 -23.91 6.89 -11.58
C ASP A 156 -23.10 6.67 -12.87
N GLY A 157 -21.79 6.44 -12.75
CA GLY A 157 -20.87 6.28 -13.86
C GLY A 157 -20.49 7.59 -14.57
N GLN A 158 -20.87 8.75 -14.04
CA GLN A 158 -20.42 10.03 -14.60
C GLN A 158 -19.07 10.43 -14.04
N GLU A 159 -18.24 11.07 -14.87
CA GLU A 159 -16.97 11.61 -14.44
C GLU A 159 -17.17 12.72 -13.41
N LEU A 160 -16.36 12.67 -12.35
CA LEU A 160 -16.37 13.63 -11.25
C LEU A 160 -15.39 14.77 -11.52
N PRO A 161 -15.66 15.99 -10.99
CA PRO A 161 -14.68 17.06 -10.95
C PRO A 161 -13.42 16.70 -10.16
N ALA A 162 -12.32 17.40 -10.40
CA ALA A 162 -11.10 17.27 -9.64
C ALA A 162 -11.35 17.42 -8.12
N GLY A 163 -10.64 16.65 -7.31
CA GLY A 163 -10.73 16.62 -5.85
C GLY A 163 -11.91 15.83 -5.28
N GLN A 164 -12.75 15.22 -6.10
CA GLN A 164 -13.85 14.36 -5.63
C GLN A 164 -13.50 12.88 -5.78
N ASP A 165 -13.65 12.14 -4.67
CA ASP A 165 -13.43 10.71 -4.64
C ASP A 165 -14.49 9.94 -5.43
N GLY A 166 -14.03 9.04 -6.29
CA GLY A 166 -14.85 8.13 -7.08
C GLY A 166 -14.08 6.88 -7.47
N LEU A 167 -14.75 6.00 -8.22
CA LEU A 167 -14.12 4.79 -8.74
C LEU A 167 -13.16 5.15 -9.87
N ILE A 168 -11.92 4.69 -9.74
CA ILE A 168 -10.85 4.96 -10.70
C ILE A 168 -10.93 3.99 -11.87
N TYR A 169 -10.95 4.52 -13.08
CA TYR A 169 -10.86 3.79 -14.33
C TYR A 169 -9.63 4.23 -15.12
N PHE A 170 -9.14 3.32 -15.94
CA PHE A 170 -8.14 3.62 -16.97
C PHE A 170 -8.72 3.38 -18.35
N GLU A 171 -8.55 4.35 -19.23
CA GLU A 171 -8.72 4.19 -20.68
C GLU A 171 -7.39 3.75 -21.29
N ASN A 172 -7.43 2.68 -22.08
CA ASN A 172 -6.27 2.16 -22.79
C ASN A 172 -6.69 1.46 -24.07
N ALA A 173 -5.80 1.44 -25.06
CA ALA A 173 -6.05 0.81 -26.35
C ALA A 173 -6.24 -0.72 -26.26
N ILE A 174 -5.64 -1.36 -25.26
CA ILE A 174 -5.74 -2.80 -25.01
C ILE A 174 -6.06 -3.01 -23.54
N LEU A 175 -7.26 -3.52 -23.27
CA LEU A 175 -7.69 -3.91 -21.92
C LEU A 175 -7.77 -5.44 -21.82
N PRO A 176 -7.36 -6.01 -20.69
CA PRO A 176 -7.42 -7.46 -20.47
C PRO A 176 -8.87 -7.92 -20.19
N THR A 177 -9.06 -9.23 -20.24
CA THR A 177 -10.25 -9.89 -19.72
C THR A 177 -9.86 -10.86 -18.62
N TYR A 178 -10.72 -11.05 -17.62
CA TYR A 178 -10.50 -12.07 -16.60
C TYR A 178 -10.74 -13.46 -17.21
N HIS A 179 -9.77 -14.35 -17.03
CA HIS A 179 -9.80 -15.69 -17.65
C HIS A 179 -10.98 -16.52 -17.13
N ASN A 180 -11.83 -17.01 -18.06
CA ASN A 180 -13.04 -17.78 -17.76
C ASN A 180 -14.03 -17.09 -16.80
N ASP A 181 -13.98 -15.75 -16.70
CA ASP A 181 -14.86 -14.97 -15.83
C ASP A 181 -15.41 -13.73 -16.57
N PRO A 182 -16.39 -13.94 -17.45
CA PRO A 182 -16.97 -12.85 -18.22
C PRO A 182 -17.77 -11.87 -17.36
N ASP A 183 -18.37 -12.34 -16.27
CA ASP A 183 -19.16 -11.49 -15.37
C ASP A 183 -18.24 -10.50 -14.64
N LYS A 184 -17.15 -10.98 -14.07
CA LYS A 184 -16.13 -10.11 -13.45
C LYS A 184 -15.52 -9.14 -14.47
N THR A 185 -15.31 -9.59 -15.72
CA THR A 185 -14.85 -8.70 -16.79
C THR A 185 -15.85 -7.60 -17.05
N ALA A 186 -17.15 -7.93 -17.16
CA ALA A 186 -18.20 -6.96 -17.38
C ALA A 186 -18.33 -5.97 -16.20
N GLU A 187 -18.24 -6.45 -14.96
CA GLU A 187 -18.28 -5.60 -13.76
C GLU A 187 -17.10 -4.60 -13.69
N ALA A 188 -15.95 -4.96 -14.24
CA ALA A 188 -14.77 -4.10 -14.29
C ALA A 188 -14.83 -3.07 -15.42
N MET A 189 -15.73 -3.23 -16.40
CA MET A 189 -15.80 -2.38 -17.60
C MET A 189 -16.82 -1.25 -17.44
N HIS A 190 -16.37 -0.04 -17.72
CA HIS A 190 -17.24 1.11 -17.87
C HIS A 190 -17.93 1.08 -19.25
N PRO A 191 -19.18 1.59 -19.43
CA PRO A 191 -19.85 1.65 -20.72
C PRO A 191 -19.07 2.40 -21.83
N LYS A 192 -18.21 3.32 -21.46
CA LYS A 192 -17.31 4.03 -22.39
C LYS A 192 -16.06 3.22 -22.80
N GLY A 193 -15.91 1.96 -22.34
CA GLY A 193 -14.78 1.10 -22.67
C GLY A 193 -13.54 1.29 -21.78
N TRP A 194 -13.67 1.91 -20.62
CA TRP A 194 -12.60 2.02 -19.61
C TRP A 194 -12.66 0.85 -18.65
N MET A 195 -11.56 0.54 -17.95
CA MET A 195 -11.52 -0.56 -17.00
C MET A 195 -11.04 -0.11 -15.62
N THR A 196 -11.64 -0.67 -14.57
CA THR A 196 -11.25 -0.47 -13.17
C THR A 196 -10.69 -1.74 -12.55
N ILE A 197 -9.85 -1.58 -11.52
CA ILE A 197 -9.44 -2.64 -10.59
C ILE A 197 -10.08 -2.48 -9.20
N GLY A 198 -11.03 -1.55 -9.08
CA GLY A 198 -11.84 -1.36 -7.88
C GLY A 198 -11.23 -0.41 -6.85
N ASP A 199 -10.25 0.40 -7.22
CA ASP A 199 -9.68 1.41 -6.35
C ASP A 199 -10.50 2.71 -6.41
N ILE A 200 -10.60 3.39 -5.26
CA ILE A 200 -11.29 4.68 -5.08
C ILE A 200 -10.25 5.76 -4.82
N GLY A 201 -10.49 6.94 -5.38
CA GLY A 201 -9.62 8.10 -5.19
C GLY A 201 -10.05 9.26 -6.06
N HIS A 202 -9.22 10.28 -6.15
CA HIS A 202 -9.46 11.46 -6.96
C HIS A 202 -8.19 11.90 -7.69
N VAL A 203 -8.37 12.72 -8.70
CA VAL A 203 -7.29 13.49 -9.32
C VAL A 203 -7.42 14.95 -8.90
N ASP A 204 -6.29 15.63 -8.69
CA ASP A 204 -6.28 17.07 -8.48
C ASP A 204 -6.41 17.85 -9.82
N GLU A 205 -6.46 19.18 -9.75
CA GLU A 205 -6.55 20.04 -10.93
C GLU A 205 -5.35 19.92 -11.89
N GLU A 206 -4.23 19.41 -11.39
CA GLU A 206 -3.01 19.20 -12.17
C GLU A 206 -2.88 17.77 -12.70
N GLY A 207 -3.82 16.88 -12.38
CA GLY A 207 -3.88 15.48 -12.83
C GLY A 207 -3.06 14.49 -12.00
N TYR A 208 -2.66 14.85 -10.77
CA TYR A 208 -2.09 13.91 -9.82
C TYR A 208 -3.17 13.06 -9.17
N LEU A 209 -2.95 11.74 -9.14
CA LEU A 209 -3.85 10.77 -8.54
C LEU A 209 -3.56 10.60 -7.05
N PHE A 210 -4.62 10.59 -6.26
CA PHE A 210 -4.61 10.26 -4.83
C PHE A 210 -5.53 9.06 -4.61
N LEU A 211 -5.02 8.03 -3.92
CA LEU A 211 -5.80 6.84 -3.58
C LEU A 211 -6.41 7.00 -2.20
N THR A 212 -7.69 6.70 -2.09
CA THR A 212 -8.43 6.72 -0.82
C THR A 212 -8.54 5.33 -0.22
N ASP A 213 -9.04 4.34 -0.97
CA ASP A 213 -9.13 2.93 -0.55
C ASP A 213 -9.56 2.04 -1.72
N ARG A 214 -9.84 0.77 -1.43
CA ARG A 214 -10.53 -0.16 -2.31
C ARG A 214 -12.04 -0.18 -2.04
N LYS A 215 -12.85 -0.19 -3.10
CA LYS A 215 -14.31 -0.34 -3.00
C LYS A 215 -14.71 -1.54 -2.13
N SER A 216 -13.99 -2.66 -2.25
CA SER A 216 -14.25 -3.90 -1.50
C SER A 216 -13.88 -3.83 0.00
N HIS A 217 -13.14 -2.83 0.43
CA HIS A 217 -12.73 -2.64 1.82
C HIS A 217 -13.61 -1.65 2.59
N MET A 218 -14.38 -0.87 1.88
CA MET A 218 -15.26 0.15 2.47
C MET A 218 -16.17 -0.46 3.54
N ILE A 219 -16.22 0.17 4.70
CA ILE A 219 -17.06 -0.18 5.83
C ILE A 219 -18.31 0.69 5.79
N ILE A 220 -19.49 0.10 5.92
CA ILE A 220 -20.76 0.83 5.97
C ILE A 220 -21.27 0.78 7.41
N SER A 221 -20.97 1.82 8.17
CA SER A 221 -21.34 1.93 9.59
C SER A 221 -22.37 3.02 9.79
N GLY A 222 -23.58 2.65 10.25
CA GLY A 222 -24.67 3.59 10.44
C GLY A 222 -25.06 4.39 9.19
N GLY A 223 -24.90 3.81 8.00
CA GLY A 223 -25.16 4.47 6.73
C GLY A 223 -24.04 5.38 6.22
N VAL A 224 -22.90 5.44 6.93
CA VAL A 224 -21.73 6.23 6.53
C VAL A 224 -20.66 5.33 5.93
N ASN A 225 -20.13 5.72 4.77
CA ASN A 225 -19.00 5.07 4.16
C ASN A 225 -17.71 5.45 4.88
N ILE A 226 -17.01 4.47 5.43
CA ILE A 226 -15.73 4.63 6.10
C ILE A 226 -14.67 3.88 5.31
N TYR A 227 -13.60 4.57 4.99
CA TYR A 227 -12.44 4.02 4.29
C TYR A 227 -11.37 3.60 5.32
N PRO A 228 -11.15 2.29 5.51
CA PRO A 228 -10.21 1.77 6.51
C PRO A 228 -8.79 2.30 6.40
N GLN A 229 -8.33 2.60 5.19
CA GLN A 229 -6.95 3.01 4.92
C GLN A 229 -6.54 4.27 5.70
N GLU A 230 -7.47 5.21 5.92
CA GLU A 230 -7.20 6.41 6.72
C GLU A 230 -6.79 6.04 8.16
N VAL A 231 -7.51 5.11 8.77
CA VAL A 231 -7.24 4.65 10.14
C VAL A 231 -5.97 3.81 10.19
N GLU A 232 -5.75 2.94 9.20
CA GLU A 232 -4.54 2.10 9.09
C GLU A 232 -3.28 2.96 8.95
N ASN A 233 -3.32 3.99 8.12
CA ASN A 233 -2.20 4.91 7.94
C ASN A 233 -1.80 5.61 9.24
N LEU A 234 -2.77 6.04 10.03
CA LEU A 234 -2.52 6.64 11.34
C LEU A 234 -1.94 5.62 12.32
N LEU A 235 -2.55 4.44 12.44
CA LEU A 235 -2.08 3.39 13.36
C LEU A 235 -0.64 2.97 13.05
N VAL A 236 -0.29 2.71 11.79
CA VAL A 236 1.07 2.28 11.39
C VAL A 236 2.10 3.40 11.60
N SER A 237 1.66 4.67 11.62
CA SER A 237 2.53 5.80 11.92
C SER A 237 2.84 5.95 13.42
N HIS A 238 2.16 5.23 14.31
CA HIS A 238 2.44 5.20 15.74
C HIS A 238 3.70 4.38 16.03
N ASP A 239 4.58 4.88 16.91
CA ASP A 239 5.90 4.26 17.17
C ASP A 239 5.84 2.81 17.65
N LYS A 240 4.82 2.46 18.43
CA LYS A 240 4.64 1.11 18.98
C LYS A 240 3.81 0.18 18.10
N VAL A 241 3.35 0.62 16.92
CA VAL A 241 2.58 -0.21 15.98
C VAL A 241 3.45 -0.67 14.84
N MET A 242 3.61 -1.99 14.69
CA MET A 242 4.33 -2.59 13.57
C MET A 242 3.47 -2.71 12.33
N ASP A 243 2.19 -3.06 12.51
CA ASP A 243 1.23 -3.26 11.41
C ASP A 243 -0.21 -3.08 11.91
N ALA A 244 -1.11 -2.72 11.01
CA ALA A 244 -2.53 -2.56 11.32
C ALA A 244 -3.42 -2.97 10.16
N ALA A 245 -4.55 -3.57 10.49
CA ALA A 245 -5.65 -3.86 9.58
C ALA A 245 -6.95 -3.31 10.17
N VAL A 246 -7.70 -2.54 9.40
CA VAL A 246 -9.02 -2.06 9.82
C VAL A 246 -10.09 -2.68 8.94
N ILE A 247 -11.10 -3.24 9.60
CA ILE A 247 -12.18 -3.97 8.93
C ILE A 247 -13.56 -3.58 9.48
N GLY A 248 -14.61 -3.82 8.70
CA GLY A 248 -15.99 -3.86 9.19
C GLY A 248 -16.29 -5.24 9.77
N ALA A 249 -16.75 -5.27 11.01
CA ALA A 249 -17.34 -6.46 11.62
C ALA A 249 -18.84 -6.28 11.80
N PRO A 250 -19.67 -7.35 11.76
CA PRO A 250 -21.10 -7.24 11.95
C PRO A 250 -21.47 -6.53 13.23
N ASP A 251 -22.49 -5.65 13.16
CA ASP A 251 -23.04 -4.90 14.30
C ASP A 251 -24.56 -4.78 14.14
N ALA A 252 -25.32 -5.11 15.19
CA ALA A 252 -26.77 -5.17 15.13
C ALA A 252 -27.42 -3.80 14.88
N ASP A 253 -26.83 -2.71 15.39
CA ASP A 253 -27.37 -1.37 15.30
C ASP A 253 -26.85 -0.60 14.08
N LEU A 254 -25.60 -0.82 13.72
CA LEU A 254 -24.91 -0.04 12.69
C LEU A 254 -24.75 -0.76 11.35
N GLY A 255 -25.10 -2.05 11.27
CA GLY A 255 -24.75 -2.93 10.17
C GLY A 255 -23.31 -3.43 10.27
N GLU A 256 -22.32 -2.51 10.28
CA GLU A 256 -20.93 -2.81 10.54
C GLU A 256 -20.34 -1.86 11.61
N ARG A 257 -19.48 -2.39 12.48
CA ARG A 257 -18.61 -1.60 13.36
C ARG A 257 -17.18 -1.63 12.88
N VAL A 258 -16.46 -0.54 13.11
CA VAL A 258 -15.03 -0.44 12.79
C VAL A 258 -14.23 -1.24 13.83
N VAL A 259 -13.41 -2.17 13.38
CA VAL A 259 -12.48 -2.97 14.18
C VAL A 259 -11.07 -2.76 13.69
N ALA A 260 -10.15 -2.43 14.60
CA ALA A 260 -8.72 -2.36 14.33
C ALA A 260 -8.03 -3.64 14.85
N VAL A 261 -7.40 -4.39 13.96
CA VAL A 261 -6.51 -5.50 14.30
C VAL A 261 -5.09 -4.97 14.21
N VAL A 262 -4.38 -4.96 15.32
CA VAL A 262 -3.08 -4.27 15.47
C VAL A 262 -2.00 -5.27 15.84
N GLN A 263 -0.87 -5.20 15.16
CA GLN A 263 0.37 -5.85 15.54
C GLN A 263 1.25 -4.82 16.28
N PRO A 264 1.46 -4.95 17.60
CA PRO A 264 2.44 -4.14 18.31
C PRO A 264 3.88 -4.43 17.83
N VAL A 265 4.78 -3.46 18.02
CA VAL A 265 6.23 -3.69 17.83
C VAL A 265 6.72 -4.71 18.87
N ASP A 266 6.24 -4.60 20.11
CA ASP A 266 6.50 -5.55 21.20
C ASP A 266 5.18 -6.04 21.80
N MET A 267 4.95 -7.33 21.81
CA MET A 267 3.79 -7.95 22.45
C MET A 267 3.74 -7.77 23.98
N ALA A 268 4.84 -7.32 24.60
CA ALA A 268 4.85 -6.94 26.01
C ALA A 268 3.89 -5.78 26.31
N GLU A 269 3.59 -4.90 25.34
CA GLU A 269 2.63 -3.79 25.47
C GLU A 269 1.21 -4.28 25.83
N VAL A 270 0.87 -5.52 25.48
CA VAL A 270 -0.47 -6.09 25.67
C VAL A 270 -0.51 -7.24 26.68
N ALA A 271 0.65 -7.63 27.24
CA ALA A 271 0.77 -8.86 28.04
C ALA A 271 0.14 -8.72 29.46
N THR A 272 0.12 -7.52 30.02
CA THR A 272 -0.20 -7.33 31.45
C THR A 272 -1.69 -7.17 31.71
N ASP A 273 -2.42 -6.47 30.84
CA ASP A 273 -3.82 -6.08 31.02
C ASP A 273 -4.71 -6.44 29.83
N GLY A 274 -4.23 -7.35 28.97
CA GLY A 274 -4.91 -7.70 27.73
C GLY A 274 -4.91 -6.58 26.69
N GLY A 275 -4.03 -5.56 26.88
CA GLY A 275 -3.86 -4.45 25.95
C GLY A 275 -4.72 -3.22 26.27
N ALA A 276 -5.42 -3.17 27.42
CA ALA A 276 -6.32 -2.05 27.73
C ALA A 276 -5.59 -0.70 27.80
N ALA A 277 -4.40 -0.64 28.38
CA ALA A 277 -3.60 0.58 28.44
C ALA A 277 -3.11 0.99 27.02
N PHE A 278 -2.68 0.04 26.23
CA PHE A 278 -2.24 0.29 24.87
C PHE A 278 -3.41 0.69 23.94
N GLU A 279 -4.58 0.07 24.09
CA GLU A 279 -5.80 0.50 23.40
C GLU A 279 -6.12 1.96 23.70
N GLN A 280 -6.04 2.37 24.99
CA GLN A 280 -6.30 3.75 25.37
C GLN A 280 -5.27 4.71 24.77
N GLU A 281 -3.99 4.35 24.77
CA GLU A 281 -2.92 5.13 24.11
C GLU A 281 -3.21 5.32 22.63
N LEU A 282 -3.62 4.26 21.92
CA LEU A 282 -3.97 4.34 20.49
C LEU A 282 -5.23 5.19 20.26
N ARG A 283 -6.23 5.09 21.13
CA ARG A 283 -7.44 5.93 21.05
C ARG A 283 -7.10 7.41 21.22
N ASP A 284 -6.27 7.74 22.20
CA ASP A 284 -5.84 9.12 22.47
C ASP A 284 -5.00 9.67 21.30
N TYR A 285 -4.17 8.84 20.68
CA TYR A 285 -3.40 9.18 19.49
C TYR A 285 -4.30 9.45 18.27
N LEU A 286 -5.32 8.64 18.04
CA LEU A 286 -6.23 8.78 16.91
C LEU A 286 -7.23 9.93 17.07
N ALA A 287 -7.67 10.23 18.29
CA ALA A 287 -8.77 11.16 18.58
C ALA A 287 -8.61 12.56 17.96
N PRO A 288 -7.44 13.23 17.98
CA PRO A 288 -7.26 14.54 17.36
C PRO A 288 -7.21 14.52 15.83
N GLN A 289 -7.01 13.34 15.22
CA GLN A 289 -6.73 13.17 13.80
C GLN A 289 -7.89 12.52 13.03
N LEU A 290 -8.86 11.92 13.75
CA LEU A 290 -9.88 11.08 13.16
C LEU A 290 -11.29 11.51 13.58
N ALA A 291 -12.22 11.59 12.62
CA ALA A 291 -13.62 11.82 12.93
C ALA A 291 -14.17 10.70 13.81
N ARG A 292 -14.99 11.04 14.83
CA ARG A 292 -15.52 10.09 15.84
C ARG A 292 -16.19 8.85 15.24
N ILE A 293 -16.86 8.97 14.09
CA ILE A 293 -17.54 7.85 13.43
C ILE A 293 -16.57 6.83 12.86
N LYS A 294 -15.35 7.25 12.51
CA LYS A 294 -14.29 6.41 11.96
C LYS A 294 -13.43 5.73 13.05
N MET A 295 -13.59 6.16 14.31
CA MET A 295 -12.84 5.60 15.44
C MET A 295 -13.14 4.11 15.60
N PRO A 296 -12.14 3.23 15.69
CA PRO A 296 -12.35 1.82 15.97
C PRO A 296 -13.14 1.64 17.28
N ARG A 297 -14.22 0.86 17.23
CA ARG A 297 -14.99 0.48 18.40
C ARG A 297 -14.35 -0.66 19.18
N GLN A 298 -13.54 -1.44 18.51
CA GLN A 298 -12.83 -2.59 19.06
C GLN A 298 -11.40 -2.61 18.55
N PHE A 299 -10.47 -2.97 19.43
CA PHE A 299 -9.09 -3.30 19.10
C PHE A 299 -8.85 -4.79 19.39
N ASP A 300 -8.13 -5.44 18.48
CA ASP A 300 -7.69 -6.85 18.61
C ASP A 300 -6.17 -6.84 18.39
N PHE A 301 -5.41 -7.34 19.36
CA PHE A 301 -3.95 -7.31 19.29
C PHE A 301 -3.40 -8.68 18.91
N ARG A 302 -2.51 -8.71 17.92
CA ARG A 302 -1.95 -9.96 17.38
C ARG A 302 -0.44 -9.85 17.17
N PRO A 303 0.29 -10.97 17.34
CA PRO A 303 1.72 -10.99 17.04
C PRO A 303 2.03 -10.87 15.56
N GLU A 304 1.08 -11.17 14.68
CA GLU A 304 1.23 -11.12 13.21
C GLU A 304 -0.14 -10.93 12.54
N LEU A 305 -0.17 -10.20 11.43
CA LEU A 305 -1.34 -10.06 10.57
C LEU A 305 -1.24 -10.99 9.35
N PRO A 306 -2.38 -11.40 8.75
CA PRO A 306 -2.40 -12.27 7.58
C PRO A 306 -1.93 -11.52 6.33
N ARG A 307 -0.61 -11.44 6.17
CA ARG A 307 0.03 -10.84 4.99
C ARG A 307 0.73 -11.89 4.13
N GLU A 308 0.59 -11.72 2.82
CA GLU A 308 1.46 -12.39 1.88
C GLU A 308 2.90 -11.84 1.98
N ALA A 309 3.85 -12.62 1.51
CA ALA A 309 5.26 -12.22 1.49
C ALA A 309 5.55 -10.95 0.62
N ASN A 310 4.62 -10.52 -0.23
CA ASN A 310 4.66 -9.24 -0.96
C ASN A 310 4.10 -8.07 -0.17
N GLY A 311 3.70 -8.30 1.08
CA GLY A 311 3.09 -7.30 1.96
C GLY A 311 1.58 -7.10 1.79
N LYS A 312 0.90 -7.81 0.87
CA LYS A 312 -0.56 -7.68 0.69
C LYS A 312 -1.29 -8.29 1.88
N LEU A 313 -2.19 -7.50 2.47
CA LEU A 313 -3.02 -7.89 3.61
C LEU A 313 -4.30 -8.61 3.15
N TYR A 314 -4.60 -9.76 3.75
CA TYR A 314 -5.83 -10.51 3.52
C TYR A 314 -6.95 -10.08 4.48
N LYS A 315 -7.50 -8.87 4.28
CA LYS A 315 -8.62 -8.37 5.10
C LYS A 315 -9.84 -9.29 5.09
N ARG A 316 -10.02 -10.09 4.02
CA ARG A 316 -11.14 -11.04 3.93
C ARG A 316 -11.07 -12.09 5.03
N GLU A 317 -9.91 -12.66 5.31
CA GLU A 317 -9.75 -13.67 6.38
C GLU A 317 -10.14 -13.09 7.74
N LEU A 318 -9.71 -11.86 8.04
CA LEU A 318 -10.09 -11.17 9.25
C LEU A 318 -11.61 -10.93 9.32
N ARG A 319 -12.22 -10.44 8.23
CA ARG A 319 -13.68 -10.21 8.17
C ARG A 319 -14.46 -11.51 8.38
N ASP A 320 -14.04 -12.61 7.73
CA ASP A 320 -14.69 -13.91 7.86
C ASP A 320 -14.60 -14.43 9.31
N GLU A 321 -13.45 -14.27 9.97
CA GLU A 321 -13.25 -14.61 11.39
C GLU A 321 -14.17 -13.81 12.32
N PHE A 322 -14.22 -12.47 12.17
CA PHE A 322 -15.10 -11.64 12.99
C PHE A 322 -16.58 -11.88 12.72
N ALA A 323 -16.95 -12.22 11.48
CA ALA A 323 -18.31 -12.61 11.15
C ALA A 323 -18.70 -13.98 11.76
N ALA A 324 -17.76 -14.91 11.88
CA ALA A 324 -18.00 -16.18 12.56
C ALA A 324 -18.22 -15.98 14.06
N LYS A 325 -17.32 -15.21 14.74
CA LYS A 325 -17.46 -14.88 16.18
C LYS A 325 -18.80 -14.22 16.49
N ALA A 326 -19.24 -13.26 15.67
CA ALA A 326 -20.52 -12.58 15.87
C ALA A 326 -21.75 -13.52 15.76
N ARG A 327 -21.64 -14.64 15.03
CA ARG A 327 -22.71 -15.67 14.94
C ARG A 327 -22.75 -16.60 16.14
N GLU A 328 -21.64 -16.79 16.83
CA GLU A 328 -21.54 -17.64 18.03
C GLU A 328 -22.03 -16.89 19.30
N GLU A 329 -22.09 -15.56 19.26
CA GLU A 329 -22.57 -14.71 20.35
C GLU A 329 -24.09 -14.49 20.35
N VAL A 330 -24.80 -14.93 19.30
CA VAL A 330 -26.26 -14.84 19.13
C VAL A 330 -26.91 -16.19 19.41
#